data_947502c185109f76dfe07b5ca72efc2c
#
_entry.id   947502c185109f76dfe07b5ca72efc2c
#
_cell.length_a   1.000
_cell.length_b   1.000
_cell.length_c   1.000
_cell.angle_alpha   90.00
_cell.angle_beta   90.00
_cell.angle_gamma   90.00
#
_symmetry.space_group_name_H-M   'P 1'
#
loop_
_entity.id
_entity.type
_entity.pdbx_description
1 polymer ?
#
loop_
_entity_poly.entity_id
_entity_poly.type
_entity_poly.pdbx_seq_one_letter_code
_entity_poly.pdbx_strand_id
1 'polypeptide(L)'
;MESGDIDHGRRRFVEVAAVSVAAAATLSLLPENAAGATENSAIRPFRINVPDDQLADLRRRIVTTRWPDRETVNDRSQGVQLAEFKEMVRYWGTDYDWRKAEARLNAFPQFITTIDDVDIHFIHVRSRHPNALPIIITHGWPGSVIEQLKIIDPLTDPTAHGGRAEDAFDVVIPSLPGYGFSGKPKGTGWDPDRIARAWAELMQRLGYTRYVAQGGDWGAPITSAMARQAAAGLLGIHINLPATVPPEVAAALGGGPVPAGLSEKERAVLEALMTNAKSGNSAYFTMMTARPQTVGYGATDSPAGLAAWILVHPGFAQWTYGNDAGKSPATDDVLDNITLYW
;
A
#
# COMPACT_ATOMS: atom_id res chain seq x y z
N MET A 1 33.43 28.31 36.99
CA MET A 1 34.50 27.65 36.23
C MET A 1 34.01 26.26 35.87
N GLU A 2 33.73 25.81 34.69
CA GLU A 2 33.69 26.36 33.32
C GLU A 2 32.63 25.55 32.57
N SER A 3 31.67 26.24 31.97
CA SER A 3 30.82 25.65 30.98
C SER A 3 31.44 25.97 29.62
N GLY A 4 31.72 25.01 28.83
CA GLY A 4 32.24 25.27 27.51
C GLY A 4 32.43 24.01 26.68
N ASP A 5 31.88 24.04 25.51
CA ASP A 5 32.25 23.26 24.33
C ASP A 5 31.69 21.85 24.12
N ILE A 6 30.43 21.79 23.71
CA ILE A 6 29.93 20.68 22.87
C ILE A 6 28.94 21.23 21.79
N ASP A 7 29.30 22.24 21.04
CA ASP A 7 28.37 22.71 19.95
C ASP A 7 29.07 23.12 18.63
N HIS A 8 30.34 22.84 18.43
CA HIS A 8 31.00 23.12 17.16
C HIS A 8 31.26 21.93 16.23
N GLY A 9 30.92 20.70 16.65
CA GLY A 9 31.12 19.49 15.84
C GLY A 9 29.99 19.16 14.87
N ARG A 10 28.77 19.66 15.10
CA ARG A 10 27.58 19.30 14.26
C ARG A 10 27.34 20.23 13.07
N ARG A 11 27.88 21.44 13.06
CA ARG A 11 27.71 22.37 11.93
C ARG A 11 28.70 22.20 10.79
N ARG A 12 29.79 21.46 10.94
CA ARG A 12 30.76 21.21 9.86
C ARG A 12 30.46 19.99 8.98
N PHE A 13 29.47 19.18 9.30
CA PHE A 13 29.12 18.00 8.50
C PHE A 13 28.11 18.27 7.38
N VAL A 14 27.52 19.46 7.33
CA VAL A 14 26.50 19.84 6.33
C VAL A 14 27.07 20.72 5.19
N GLU A 15 28.28 21.29 5.36
CA GLU A 15 28.85 22.23 4.37
C GLU A 15 29.89 21.65 3.40
N VAL A 16 30.21 20.35 3.44
CA VAL A 16 31.23 19.72 2.56
C VAL A 16 30.64 18.87 1.43
N ALA A 17 29.33 18.83 1.26
CA ALA A 17 28.70 18.07 0.17
C ALA A 17 28.26 18.89 -1.05
N ALA A 18 28.72 20.13 -1.18
CA ALA A 18 28.28 21.03 -2.26
C ALA A 18 29.44 21.72 -2.99
N VAL A 19 30.45 21.00 -3.44
CA VAL A 19 31.31 21.46 -4.57
C VAL A 19 32.09 20.25 -5.12
N SER A 20 31.68 19.71 -6.24
CA SER A 20 32.51 19.08 -7.28
C SER A 20 31.62 18.27 -8.24
N VAL A 21 30.96 18.91 -9.20
CA VAL A 21 30.74 18.34 -10.53
C VAL A 21 30.68 19.50 -11.52
N ALA A 22 31.78 19.82 -12.12
CA ALA A 22 31.81 20.50 -13.42
C ALA A 22 33.01 19.96 -14.20
N ALA A 23 32.73 19.60 -15.43
CA ALA A 23 33.66 19.26 -16.50
C ALA A 23 33.91 17.77 -16.77
N ALA A 24 33.11 17.20 -17.66
CA ALA A 24 33.56 16.49 -18.85
C ALA A 24 32.35 16.32 -19.80
N ALA A 25 32.12 17.27 -20.67
CA ALA A 25 31.31 17.10 -21.86
C ALA A 25 32.28 16.69 -22.98
N THR A 26 31.90 15.67 -23.73
CA THR A 26 31.85 15.60 -25.21
C THR A 26 32.02 14.18 -25.71
N LEU A 27 31.16 13.87 -26.67
CA LEU A 27 31.16 12.81 -27.68
C LEU A 27 30.76 11.40 -27.27
N SER A 28 29.49 11.04 -27.52
CA SER A 28 29.15 10.19 -28.69
C SER A 28 27.64 10.15 -28.86
N LEU A 29 27.14 10.87 -29.83
CA LEU A 29 25.82 10.73 -30.42
C LEU A 29 25.83 9.53 -31.35
N LEU A 30 25.19 8.44 -30.99
CA LEU A 30 24.56 7.50 -31.91
C LEU A 30 23.32 6.92 -31.22
N PRO A 31 22.16 6.90 -31.89
CA PRO A 31 20.95 6.35 -31.32
C PRO A 31 20.92 4.84 -31.58
N GLU A 32 21.37 4.03 -30.65
CA GLU A 32 21.06 2.61 -30.64
C GLU A 32 20.02 2.34 -29.55
N ASN A 33 18.92 1.71 -29.98
CA ASN A 33 17.80 1.15 -29.24
C ASN A 33 16.52 1.99 -29.05
N ALA A 34 15.99 2.52 -30.16
CA ALA A 34 14.56 2.87 -30.21
C ALA A 34 13.63 1.64 -30.41
N ALA A 35 14.17 0.47 -30.80
CA ALA A 35 13.37 -0.74 -31.01
C ALA A 35 13.11 -1.57 -29.73
N GLY A 36 13.98 -1.52 -28.73
CA GLY A 36 13.80 -2.25 -27.48
C GLY A 36 12.83 -1.58 -26.46
N ALA A 37 12.64 -0.26 -26.58
CA ALA A 37 11.75 0.48 -25.69
C ALA A 37 10.26 0.27 -26.04
N THR A 38 9.92 -0.12 -27.25
CA THR A 38 8.53 -0.29 -27.70
C THR A 38 7.90 -1.62 -27.31
N GLU A 39 8.66 -2.70 -27.17
CA GLU A 39 8.12 -4.00 -26.71
C GLU A 39 7.86 -4.02 -25.18
N ASN A 40 8.70 -3.37 -24.40
CA ASN A 40 8.55 -3.35 -22.94
C ASN A 40 7.42 -2.43 -22.45
N SER A 41 6.96 -1.45 -23.24
CA SER A 41 5.88 -0.54 -22.87
C SER A 41 4.48 -1.08 -23.21
N ALA A 42 4.36 -2.21 -23.89
CA ALA A 42 3.09 -2.81 -24.28
C ALA A 42 2.27 -3.24 -23.06
N ILE A 43 0.97 -3.00 -23.13
CA ILE A 43 0.01 -3.56 -22.16
C ILE A 43 -0.28 -5.00 -22.56
N ARG A 44 0.06 -5.94 -21.69
CA ARG A 44 -0.08 -7.38 -21.92
C ARG A 44 -1.16 -7.96 -20.99
N PRO A 45 -2.05 -8.86 -21.47
CA PRO A 45 -2.97 -9.58 -20.59
C PRO A 45 -2.19 -10.34 -19.53
N PHE A 46 -2.74 -10.37 -18.33
CA PHE A 46 -2.19 -11.10 -17.19
C PHE A 46 -3.27 -12.01 -16.58
N ARG A 47 -2.88 -13.19 -16.17
CA ARG A 47 -3.73 -14.13 -15.46
C ARG A 47 -2.95 -14.76 -14.31
N ILE A 48 -3.54 -14.76 -13.15
CA ILE A 48 -2.96 -15.38 -11.96
C ILE A 48 -3.05 -16.90 -12.10
N ASN A 49 -1.93 -17.57 -11.87
CA ASN A 49 -1.85 -19.01 -11.80
C ASN A 49 -0.70 -19.39 -10.85
N VAL A 50 -1.00 -19.46 -9.56
CA VAL A 50 -0.02 -19.85 -8.56
C VAL A 50 0.25 -21.35 -8.64
N PRO A 51 1.50 -21.81 -8.81
CA PRO A 51 1.84 -23.23 -8.89
C PRO A 51 1.40 -24.01 -7.63
N ASP A 52 0.95 -25.26 -7.82
CA ASP A 52 0.48 -26.09 -6.70
C ASP A 52 1.58 -26.42 -5.68
N ASP A 53 2.82 -26.51 -6.13
CA ASP A 53 3.98 -26.73 -5.26
C ASP A 53 4.23 -25.55 -4.30
N GLN A 54 3.97 -24.32 -4.72
CA GLN A 54 4.02 -23.13 -3.84
C GLN A 54 2.93 -23.19 -2.77
N LEU A 55 1.71 -23.59 -3.13
CA LEU A 55 0.63 -23.77 -2.15
C LEU A 55 0.90 -24.93 -1.19
N ALA A 56 1.52 -26.01 -1.69
CA ALA A 56 1.95 -27.12 -0.85
C ALA A 56 3.08 -26.70 0.12
N ASP A 57 4.04 -25.89 -0.36
CA ASP A 57 5.10 -25.34 0.51
C ASP A 57 4.53 -24.43 1.60
N LEU A 58 3.59 -23.55 1.27
CA LEU A 58 2.87 -22.73 2.24
C LEU A 58 2.26 -23.60 3.36
N ARG A 59 1.47 -24.60 2.99
CA ARG A 59 0.82 -25.52 3.96
C ARG A 59 1.85 -26.25 4.82
N ARG A 60 2.92 -26.75 4.21
CA ARG A 60 4.02 -27.41 4.93
C ARG A 60 4.67 -26.47 5.97
N ARG A 61 4.94 -25.22 5.62
CA ARG A 61 5.52 -24.22 6.53
C ARG A 61 4.57 -23.85 7.65
N ILE A 62 3.27 -23.76 7.38
CA ILE A 62 2.26 -23.54 8.41
C ILE A 62 2.26 -24.66 9.44
N VAL A 63 2.28 -25.94 9.00
CA VAL A 63 2.29 -27.10 9.90
C VAL A 63 3.56 -27.14 10.78
N THR A 64 4.68 -26.67 10.25
CA THR A 64 5.96 -26.66 10.98
C THR A 64 6.22 -25.37 11.76
N THR A 65 5.23 -24.50 11.90
CA THR A 65 5.36 -23.23 12.64
C THR A 65 5.83 -23.47 14.07
N ARG A 66 6.89 -22.78 14.47
CA ARG A 66 7.35 -22.73 15.85
C ARG A 66 6.69 -21.57 16.55
N TRP A 67 5.95 -21.84 17.61
CA TRP A 67 5.18 -20.85 18.33
C TRP A 67 6.00 -20.22 19.46
N PRO A 68 5.87 -18.91 19.70
CA PRO A 68 6.43 -18.27 20.88
C PRO A 68 5.62 -18.63 22.13
N ASP A 69 6.12 -18.20 23.28
CA ASP A 69 5.35 -18.20 24.51
C ASP A 69 4.12 -17.28 24.39
N ARG A 70 3.13 -17.53 25.24
CA ARG A 70 1.91 -16.71 25.29
C ARG A 70 2.24 -15.29 25.76
N GLU A 71 1.51 -14.30 25.22
CA GLU A 71 1.48 -12.93 25.74
C GLU A 71 1.16 -12.89 27.23
N THR A 72 1.68 -11.88 27.94
CA THR A 72 1.48 -11.71 29.39
C THR A 72 0.32 -10.78 29.75
N VAL A 73 -0.38 -10.27 28.73
CA VAL A 73 -1.55 -9.38 28.85
C VAL A 73 -2.80 -10.06 28.33
N ASN A 74 -3.97 -9.54 28.73
CA ASN A 74 -5.25 -10.09 28.26
C ASN A 74 -5.88 -9.26 27.13
N ASP A 75 -5.11 -8.38 26.50
CA ASP A 75 -5.52 -7.54 25.40
C ASP A 75 -4.51 -7.66 24.22
N ARG A 76 -4.64 -6.80 23.22
CA ARG A 76 -3.76 -6.79 22.05
C ARG A 76 -2.60 -5.80 22.14
N SER A 77 -2.28 -5.27 23.33
CA SER A 77 -1.19 -4.30 23.51
C SER A 77 0.20 -4.88 23.20
N GLN A 78 0.35 -6.20 23.24
CA GLN A 78 1.56 -6.94 22.85
C GLN A 78 1.46 -7.55 21.44
N GLY A 79 0.45 -7.24 20.66
CA GLY A 79 0.21 -7.78 19.34
C GLY A 79 -1.02 -8.69 19.26
N VAL A 80 -1.13 -9.50 18.21
CA VAL A 80 -2.20 -10.48 18.05
C VAL A 80 -2.07 -11.57 19.11
N GLN A 81 -3.20 -11.93 19.78
CA GLN A 81 -3.20 -12.93 20.84
C GLN A 81 -2.92 -14.34 20.29
N LEU A 82 -2.01 -15.07 20.94
CA LEU A 82 -1.52 -16.36 20.47
C LEU A 82 -2.63 -17.39 20.23
N ALA A 83 -3.65 -17.44 21.11
CA ALA A 83 -4.74 -18.41 20.99
C ALA A 83 -5.58 -18.18 19.73
N GLU A 84 -6.00 -16.92 19.47
CA GLU A 84 -6.75 -16.52 18.28
C GLU A 84 -5.92 -16.72 17.01
N PHE A 85 -4.65 -16.33 17.09
CA PHE A 85 -3.75 -16.44 15.94
C PHE A 85 -3.45 -17.89 15.54
N LYS A 86 -3.26 -18.79 16.51
CA LYS A 86 -3.12 -20.23 16.24
C LYS A 86 -4.32 -20.80 15.52
N GLU A 87 -5.53 -20.41 15.89
CA GLU A 87 -6.74 -20.86 15.24
C GLU A 87 -6.86 -20.36 13.80
N MET A 88 -6.55 -19.09 13.56
CA MET A 88 -6.50 -18.54 12.21
C MET A 88 -5.46 -19.24 11.34
N VAL A 89 -4.26 -19.46 11.86
CA VAL A 89 -3.16 -20.12 11.11
C VAL A 89 -3.48 -21.60 10.88
N ARG A 90 -4.13 -22.28 11.84
CA ARG A 90 -4.66 -23.64 11.63
C ARG A 90 -5.63 -23.68 10.47
N TYR A 91 -6.64 -22.80 10.48
CA TYR A 91 -7.62 -22.69 9.41
C TYR A 91 -6.95 -22.41 8.06
N TRP A 92 -5.95 -21.51 8.02
CA TRP A 92 -5.17 -21.19 6.83
C TRP A 92 -4.46 -22.42 6.24
N GLY A 93 -3.94 -23.29 7.09
CA GLY A 93 -3.24 -24.52 6.67
C GLY A 93 -4.15 -25.69 6.28
N THR A 94 -5.44 -25.67 6.69
CA THR A 94 -6.36 -26.80 6.51
C THR A 94 -7.53 -26.51 5.57
N ASP A 95 -8.40 -25.58 5.95
CA ASP A 95 -9.71 -25.37 5.33
C ASP A 95 -9.72 -24.21 4.32
N TYR A 96 -8.76 -23.29 4.44
CA TYR A 96 -8.61 -22.16 3.51
C TYR A 96 -8.17 -22.62 2.12
N ASP A 97 -8.80 -22.06 1.09
CA ASP A 97 -8.52 -22.40 -0.31
C ASP A 97 -8.18 -21.16 -1.14
N TRP A 98 -6.88 -20.96 -1.42
CA TRP A 98 -6.39 -19.89 -2.30
C TRP A 98 -7.03 -19.92 -3.69
N ARG A 99 -7.42 -21.09 -4.22
CA ARG A 99 -8.01 -21.17 -5.57
C ARG A 99 -9.31 -20.35 -5.69
N LYS A 100 -10.02 -20.16 -4.58
CA LYS A 100 -11.20 -19.28 -4.55
C LYS A 100 -10.81 -17.82 -4.72
N ALA A 101 -9.76 -17.35 -4.03
CA ALA A 101 -9.22 -16.00 -4.20
C ALA A 101 -8.68 -15.77 -5.61
N GLU A 102 -7.90 -16.72 -6.12
CA GLU A 102 -7.38 -16.71 -7.48
C GLU A 102 -8.51 -16.64 -8.53
N ALA A 103 -9.57 -17.41 -8.35
CA ALA A 103 -10.72 -17.39 -9.23
C ALA A 103 -11.46 -16.03 -9.19
N ARG A 104 -11.64 -15.44 -8.00
CA ARG A 104 -12.25 -14.10 -7.84
C ARG A 104 -11.42 -13.02 -8.52
N LEU A 105 -10.10 -13.03 -8.33
CA LEU A 105 -9.19 -12.10 -9.01
C LEU A 105 -9.24 -12.28 -10.53
N ASN A 106 -9.18 -13.51 -11.01
CA ASN A 106 -9.23 -13.86 -12.43
C ASN A 106 -10.61 -13.65 -13.10
N ALA A 107 -11.64 -13.34 -12.34
CA ALA A 107 -12.93 -12.92 -12.89
C ALA A 107 -12.87 -11.51 -13.50
N PHE A 108 -11.89 -10.71 -13.14
CA PHE A 108 -11.65 -9.38 -13.71
C PHE A 108 -10.53 -9.40 -14.75
N PRO A 109 -10.62 -8.57 -15.80
CA PRO A 109 -9.53 -8.38 -16.75
C PRO A 109 -8.30 -7.78 -16.04
N GLN A 110 -7.15 -8.44 -16.17
CA GLN A 110 -5.90 -8.04 -15.56
C GLN A 110 -4.82 -7.90 -16.62
N PHE A 111 -3.90 -7.00 -16.38
CA PHE A 111 -2.84 -6.64 -17.31
C PHE A 111 -1.54 -6.35 -16.58
N ILE A 112 -0.46 -6.36 -17.36
CA ILE A 112 0.88 -5.94 -16.93
C ILE A 112 1.47 -5.01 -18.00
N THR A 113 2.16 -3.97 -17.55
CA THR A 113 2.98 -3.09 -18.40
C THR A 113 4.23 -2.67 -17.63
N THR A 114 5.35 -2.47 -18.34
CA THR A 114 6.59 -2.06 -17.68
C THR A 114 6.70 -0.54 -17.66
N ILE A 115 6.85 0.06 -16.48
CA ILE A 115 7.08 1.51 -16.29
C ILE A 115 8.34 1.66 -15.45
N ASP A 116 9.30 2.47 -15.89
CA ASP A 116 10.58 2.70 -15.20
C ASP A 116 11.29 1.39 -14.78
N ASP A 117 11.35 0.40 -15.68
CA ASP A 117 11.95 -0.94 -15.50
C ASP A 117 11.26 -1.81 -14.42
N VAL A 118 10.05 -1.45 -13.98
CA VAL A 118 9.23 -2.25 -13.09
C VAL A 118 7.95 -2.66 -13.80
N ASP A 119 7.66 -3.94 -13.79
CA ASP A 119 6.38 -4.46 -14.27
C ASP A 119 5.26 -4.03 -13.31
N ILE A 120 4.29 -3.32 -13.83
CA ILE A 120 3.12 -2.86 -13.09
C ILE A 120 1.93 -3.74 -13.48
N HIS A 121 1.48 -4.54 -12.53
CA HIS A 121 0.23 -5.28 -12.62
C HIS A 121 -0.94 -4.35 -12.31
N PHE A 122 -2.05 -4.50 -13.02
CA PHE A 122 -3.29 -3.77 -12.72
C PHE A 122 -4.53 -4.51 -13.19
N ILE A 123 -5.63 -4.30 -12.47
CA ILE A 123 -6.99 -4.66 -12.89
C ILE A 123 -7.54 -3.49 -13.69
N HIS A 124 -8.17 -3.75 -14.85
CA HIS A 124 -8.81 -2.72 -15.64
C HIS A 124 -10.17 -3.20 -16.11
N VAL A 125 -11.25 -2.62 -15.56
CA VAL A 125 -12.62 -2.97 -15.87
C VAL A 125 -13.31 -1.75 -16.47
N ARG A 126 -13.77 -1.89 -17.70
CA ARG A 126 -14.58 -0.86 -18.37
C ARG A 126 -16.04 -1.01 -17.98
N SER A 127 -16.69 0.10 -17.73
CA SER A 127 -18.13 0.14 -17.56
C SER A 127 -18.85 -0.26 -18.85
N ARG A 128 -20.02 -0.88 -18.71
CA ARG A 128 -20.97 -1.08 -19.81
C ARG A 128 -21.70 0.21 -20.20
N HIS A 129 -21.70 1.20 -19.34
CA HIS A 129 -22.35 2.48 -19.59
C HIS A 129 -21.47 3.38 -20.46
N PRO A 130 -22.02 4.06 -21.48
CA PRO A 130 -21.24 4.97 -22.33
C PRO A 130 -20.78 6.18 -21.53
N ASN A 131 -19.63 6.73 -21.91
CA ASN A 131 -19.06 7.93 -21.31
C ASN A 131 -18.70 7.82 -19.82
N ALA A 132 -18.49 6.60 -19.30
CA ALA A 132 -18.01 6.38 -17.95
C ALA A 132 -16.71 7.16 -17.70
N LEU A 133 -16.63 7.82 -16.54
CA LEU A 133 -15.43 8.57 -16.16
C LEU A 133 -14.33 7.60 -15.69
N PRO A 134 -13.12 7.64 -16.25
CA PRO A 134 -12.04 6.79 -15.76
C PRO A 134 -11.61 7.17 -14.35
N ILE A 135 -11.39 6.15 -13.51
CA ILE A 135 -10.84 6.32 -12.16
C ILE A 135 -9.67 5.37 -11.93
N ILE A 136 -8.56 5.89 -11.40
CA ILE A 136 -7.47 5.07 -10.89
C ILE A 136 -7.56 5.00 -9.37
N ILE A 137 -7.53 3.78 -8.82
CA ILE A 137 -7.72 3.53 -7.38
C ILE A 137 -6.47 2.85 -6.82
N THR A 138 -5.84 3.47 -5.85
CA THR A 138 -4.56 3.02 -5.28
C THR A 138 -4.76 2.52 -3.85
N HIS A 139 -4.36 1.26 -3.62
CA HIS A 139 -4.35 0.63 -2.30
C HIS A 139 -3.15 1.08 -1.44
N GLY A 140 -2.99 0.50 -0.26
CA GLY A 140 -1.87 0.72 0.63
C GLY A 140 -1.39 -0.54 1.34
N TRP A 141 -0.69 -0.37 2.46
CA TRP A 141 -0.21 -1.44 3.32
C TRP A 141 -1.03 -1.48 4.64
N PRO A 142 -1.41 -2.65 5.15
CA PRO A 142 -1.13 -4.00 4.67
C PRO A 142 -2.18 -4.55 3.69
N GLY A 143 -2.87 -3.67 2.98
CA GLY A 143 -3.84 -4.00 1.93
C GLY A 143 -3.19 -4.36 0.59
N SER A 144 -4.04 -4.63 -0.39
CA SER A 144 -3.68 -4.92 -1.76
C SER A 144 -4.85 -4.64 -2.70
N VAL A 145 -4.73 -5.00 -3.96
CA VAL A 145 -5.86 -4.96 -4.91
C VAL A 145 -7.07 -5.79 -4.44
N ILE A 146 -6.88 -6.79 -3.57
CA ILE A 146 -7.96 -7.63 -3.04
C ILE A 146 -8.99 -6.81 -2.25
N GLU A 147 -8.56 -5.84 -1.48
CA GLU A 147 -9.47 -4.98 -0.70
C GLU A 147 -10.37 -4.12 -1.58
N GLN A 148 -9.97 -3.89 -2.84
CA GLN A 148 -10.70 -3.05 -3.79
C GLN A 148 -11.70 -3.84 -4.65
N LEU A 149 -11.71 -5.18 -4.61
CA LEU A 149 -12.54 -5.98 -5.51
C LEU A 149 -14.04 -5.72 -5.35
N LYS A 150 -14.49 -5.46 -4.12
CA LYS A 150 -15.92 -5.26 -3.80
C LYS A 150 -16.50 -3.95 -4.34
N ILE A 151 -15.66 -2.98 -4.70
CA ILE A 151 -16.11 -1.69 -5.23
C ILE A 151 -16.14 -1.64 -6.76
N ILE A 152 -15.55 -2.64 -7.43
CA ILE A 152 -15.47 -2.66 -8.91
C ILE A 152 -16.87 -2.67 -9.52
N ASP A 153 -17.70 -3.63 -9.13
CA ASP A 153 -19.02 -3.80 -9.71
C ASP A 153 -19.94 -2.58 -9.44
N PRO A 154 -20.06 -2.05 -8.20
CA PRO A 154 -20.82 -0.82 -7.96
C PRO A 154 -20.35 0.41 -8.74
N LEU A 155 -19.06 0.52 -9.01
CA LEU A 155 -18.51 1.64 -9.78
C LEU A 155 -18.68 1.45 -11.29
N THR A 156 -18.57 0.23 -11.80
CA THR A 156 -18.68 -0.02 -13.25
C THR A 156 -20.11 -0.22 -13.73
N ASP A 157 -21.01 -0.64 -12.84
CA ASP A 157 -22.45 -0.81 -13.10
C ASP A 157 -23.31 -0.25 -11.95
N PRO A 158 -23.31 1.06 -11.72
CA PRO A 158 -24.07 1.66 -10.62
C PRO A 158 -25.57 1.39 -10.73
N THR A 159 -26.12 1.16 -11.93
CA THR A 159 -27.54 0.89 -12.12
C THR A 159 -28.00 -0.43 -11.49
N ALA A 160 -27.13 -1.42 -11.39
CA ALA A 160 -27.41 -2.66 -10.66
C ALA A 160 -27.42 -2.47 -9.13
N HIS A 161 -26.88 -1.33 -8.65
CA HIS A 161 -26.73 -1.00 -7.23
C HIS A 161 -27.57 0.23 -6.81
N GLY A 162 -28.57 0.62 -7.59
CA GLY A 162 -29.49 1.73 -7.28
C GLY A 162 -28.95 3.13 -7.61
N GLY A 163 -27.80 3.20 -8.29
CA GLY A 163 -27.24 4.43 -8.83
C GLY A 163 -27.74 4.72 -10.26
N ARG A 164 -27.10 5.66 -10.93
CA ARG A 164 -27.46 6.10 -12.28
C ARG A 164 -26.34 5.82 -13.26
N ALA A 165 -26.68 5.66 -14.54
CA ALA A 165 -25.72 5.34 -15.60
C ALA A 165 -24.60 6.40 -15.74
N GLU A 166 -24.93 7.66 -15.51
CA GLU A 166 -23.97 8.78 -15.54
C GLU A 166 -22.98 8.79 -14.38
N ASP A 167 -23.24 8.01 -13.32
CA ASP A 167 -22.33 7.86 -12.17
C ASP A 167 -21.30 6.72 -12.38
N ALA A 168 -21.28 6.11 -13.57
CA ALA A 168 -20.41 4.98 -13.89
C ALA A 168 -18.94 5.39 -14.08
N PHE A 169 -18.05 4.47 -13.70
CA PHE A 169 -16.60 4.61 -13.88
C PHE A 169 -15.99 3.46 -14.70
N ASP A 170 -14.98 3.79 -15.51
CA ASP A 170 -13.99 2.82 -15.95
C ASP A 170 -12.94 2.71 -14.85
N VAL A 171 -12.74 1.52 -14.30
CA VAL A 171 -11.93 1.32 -13.08
C VAL A 171 -10.56 0.76 -13.42
N VAL A 172 -9.49 1.41 -12.93
CA VAL A 172 -8.09 0.96 -13.01
C VAL A 172 -7.55 0.80 -11.59
N ILE A 173 -7.11 -0.41 -11.22
CA ILE A 173 -6.58 -0.70 -9.87
C ILE A 173 -5.18 -1.30 -10.01
N PRO A 174 -4.11 -0.50 -9.97
CA PRO A 174 -2.75 -1.01 -10.00
C PRO A 174 -2.33 -1.64 -8.67
N SER A 175 -1.53 -2.71 -8.73
CA SER A 175 -0.71 -3.13 -7.61
C SER A 175 0.48 -2.18 -7.47
N LEU A 176 0.75 -1.68 -6.27
CA LEU A 176 1.93 -0.85 -5.99
C LEU A 176 3.23 -1.56 -6.41
N PRO A 177 4.27 -0.83 -6.85
CA PRO A 177 5.59 -1.42 -7.09
C PRO A 177 6.08 -2.22 -5.88
N GLY A 178 6.43 -3.49 -6.10
CA GLY A 178 6.83 -4.42 -5.04
C GLY A 178 5.69 -5.15 -4.33
N TYR A 179 4.43 -4.89 -4.68
CA TYR A 179 3.24 -5.48 -4.07
C TYR A 179 2.49 -6.38 -5.06
N GLY A 180 1.82 -7.38 -4.52
CA GLY A 180 1.00 -8.30 -5.31
C GLY A 180 1.78 -8.87 -6.51
N PHE A 181 1.26 -8.67 -7.71
CA PHE A 181 1.88 -9.17 -8.94
C PHE A 181 2.72 -8.12 -9.68
N SER A 182 2.90 -6.93 -9.12
CA SER A 182 3.86 -5.96 -9.64
C SER A 182 5.29 -6.37 -9.34
N GLY A 183 6.20 -6.02 -10.25
CA GLY A 183 7.63 -6.26 -10.11
C GLY A 183 8.23 -5.53 -8.89
N LYS A 184 9.28 -6.11 -8.34
CA LYS A 184 10.02 -5.53 -7.21
C LYS A 184 11.04 -4.52 -7.73
N PRO A 185 11.04 -3.26 -7.26
CA PRO A 185 12.08 -2.29 -7.59
C PRO A 185 13.47 -2.82 -7.22
N LYS A 186 14.44 -2.63 -8.11
CA LYS A 186 15.84 -3.06 -7.89
C LYS A 186 16.69 -1.98 -7.21
N GLY A 187 16.14 -0.80 -6.99
CA GLY A 187 16.82 0.35 -6.38
C GLY A 187 15.88 1.20 -5.55
N THR A 188 16.45 2.16 -4.84
CA THR A 188 15.70 3.16 -4.07
C THR A 188 15.02 4.19 -4.96
N GLY A 189 14.13 5.03 -4.39
CA GLY A 189 13.51 6.18 -5.06
C GLY A 189 12.12 5.90 -5.65
N TRP A 190 11.50 4.76 -5.37
CA TRP A 190 10.10 4.52 -5.65
C TRP A 190 9.22 5.09 -4.52
N ASP A 191 9.28 6.41 -4.38
CA ASP A 191 8.48 7.19 -3.45
C ASP A 191 7.08 7.54 -4.03
N PRO A 192 6.18 8.15 -3.25
CA PRO A 192 4.87 8.56 -3.73
C PRO A 192 4.90 9.47 -4.96
N ASP A 193 5.91 10.34 -5.09
CA ASP A 193 6.02 11.24 -6.23
C ASP A 193 6.41 10.49 -7.52
N ARG A 194 7.26 9.48 -7.43
CA ARG A 194 7.59 8.63 -8.59
C ARG A 194 6.43 7.72 -8.97
N ILE A 195 5.75 7.12 -7.99
CA ILE A 195 4.57 6.29 -8.24
C ILE A 195 3.46 7.11 -8.89
N ALA A 196 3.26 8.36 -8.45
CA ALA A 196 2.30 9.28 -9.07
C ALA A 196 2.58 9.53 -10.56
N ARG A 197 3.86 9.70 -10.95
CA ARG A 197 4.24 9.80 -12.37
C ARG A 197 3.95 8.51 -13.13
N ALA A 198 4.26 7.36 -12.54
CA ALA A 198 3.97 6.07 -13.14
C ALA A 198 2.45 5.86 -13.35
N TRP A 199 1.61 6.31 -12.42
CA TRP A 199 0.14 6.25 -12.57
C TRP A 199 -0.37 7.18 -13.67
N ALA A 200 0.18 8.38 -13.80
CA ALA A 200 -0.14 9.28 -14.90
C ALA A 200 0.24 8.67 -16.26
N GLU A 201 1.40 8.04 -16.34
CA GLU A 201 1.84 7.31 -17.53
C GLU A 201 0.94 6.10 -17.84
N LEU A 202 0.55 5.32 -16.81
CA LEU A 202 -0.38 4.20 -16.98
C LEU A 202 -1.71 4.67 -17.58
N MET A 203 -2.29 5.74 -17.05
CA MET A 203 -3.56 6.29 -17.56
C MET A 203 -3.42 6.80 -18.99
N GLN A 204 -2.29 7.42 -19.33
CA GLN A 204 -1.99 7.85 -20.71
C GLN A 204 -1.86 6.65 -21.68
N ARG A 205 -1.16 5.58 -21.27
CA ARG A 205 -1.03 4.34 -22.06
C ARG A 205 -2.37 3.65 -22.31
N LEU A 206 -3.31 3.76 -21.37
CA LEU A 206 -4.68 3.30 -21.51
C LEU A 206 -5.54 4.20 -22.40
N GLY A 207 -5.01 5.35 -22.87
CA GLY A 207 -5.71 6.31 -23.73
C GLY A 207 -6.63 7.27 -22.98
N TYR A 208 -6.53 7.34 -21.64
CA TYR A 208 -7.36 8.21 -20.83
C TYR A 208 -6.76 9.63 -20.77
N THR A 209 -7.45 10.58 -21.40
CA THR A 209 -7.07 12.00 -21.41
C THR A 209 -7.79 12.81 -20.33
N ARG A 210 -8.77 12.23 -19.65
CA ARG A 210 -9.52 12.81 -18.54
C ARG A 210 -9.85 11.70 -17.56
N TYR A 211 -9.49 11.85 -16.29
CA TYR A 211 -9.75 10.85 -15.24
C TYR A 211 -9.72 11.49 -13.85
N VAL A 212 -10.18 10.73 -12.86
CA VAL A 212 -10.04 11.05 -11.44
C VAL A 212 -9.18 10.00 -10.75
N ALA A 213 -8.63 10.34 -9.59
CA ALA A 213 -7.81 9.41 -8.80
C ALA A 213 -8.35 9.28 -7.37
N GLN A 214 -8.30 8.06 -6.84
CA GLN A 214 -8.66 7.75 -5.46
C GLN A 214 -7.51 7.01 -4.79
N GLY A 215 -7.29 7.28 -3.49
CA GLY A 215 -6.33 6.54 -2.71
C GLY A 215 -6.60 6.59 -1.21
N GLY A 216 -6.31 5.48 -0.56
CA GLY A 216 -6.29 5.34 0.89
C GLY A 216 -4.93 4.86 1.35
N ASP A 217 -4.58 5.04 2.64
CA ASP A 217 -3.28 4.66 3.19
C ASP A 217 -2.13 5.20 2.31
N TRP A 218 -1.19 4.36 1.80
CA TRP A 218 -0.16 4.79 0.83
C TRP A 218 -0.73 5.36 -0.47
N GLY A 219 -1.93 4.91 -0.86
CA GLY A 219 -2.62 5.50 -2.00
C GLY A 219 -2.96 6.98 -1.81
N ALA A 220 -3.16 7.46 -0.57
CA ALA A 220 -3.49 8.86 -0.31
C ALA A 220 -2.32 9.83 -0.62
N PRO A 221 -1.08 9.64 -0.13
CA PRO A 221 0.06 10.47 -0.53
C PRO A 221 0.38 10.37 -2.02
N ILE A 222 0.21 9.19 -2.66
CA ILE A 222 0.40 9.01 -4.09
C ILE A 222 -0.63 9.82 -4.88
N THR A 223 -1.91 9.70 -4.55
CA THR A 223 -3.00 10.46 -5.18
C THR A 223 -2.82 11.97 -4.97
N SER A 224 -2.39 12.38 -3.79
CA SER A 224 -2.05 13.79 -3.50
C SER A 224 -0.85 14.26 -4.33
N ALA A 225 0.14 13.39 -4.56
CA ALA A 225 1.29 13.71 -5.42
C ALA A 225 0.86 13.88 -6.88
N MET A 226 -0.07 13.06 -7.40
CA MET A 226 -0.64 13.26 -8.75
C MET A 226 -1.26 14.66 -8.89
N ALA A 227 -2.00 15.12 -7.87
CA ALA A 227 -2.59 16.47 -7.88
C ALA A 227 -1.52 17.57 -7.81
N ARG A 228 -0.54 17.46 -6.92
CA ARG A 228 0.56 18.44 -6.80
C ARG A 228 1.40 18.54 -8.07
N GLN A 229 1.60 17.45 -8.78
CA GLN A 229 2.33 17.39 -10.04
C GLN A 229 1.48 17.83 -11.23
N ALA A 230 0.21 18.19 -11.03
CA ALA A 230 -0.75 18.54 -12.08
C ALA A 230 -0.77 17.47 -13.19
N ALA A 231 -0.89 16.18 -12.80
CA ALA A 231 -0.84 15.05 -13.71
C ALA A 231 -1.80 15.26 -14.89
N ALA A 232 -1.28 15.06 -16.11
CA ALA A 232 -2.03 15.36 -17.34
C ALA A 232 -3.35 14.58 -17.37
N GLY A 233 -4.46 15.28 -17.57
CA GLY A 233 -5.80 14.70 -17.62
C GLY A 233 -6.47 14.46 -16.27
N LEU A 234 -5.79 14.67 -15.15
CA LEU A 234 -6.37 14.54 -13.82
C LEU A 234 -7.37 15.67 -13.55
N LEU A 235 -8.63 15.33 -13.28
CA LEU A 235 -9.71 16.28 -13.03
C LEU A 235 -9.93 16.56 -11.55
N GLY A 236 -9.64 15.59 -10.70
CA GLY A 236 -9.86 15.68 -9.26
C GLY A 236 -9.35 14.45 -8.54
N ILE A 237 -9.27 14.57 -7.21
CA ILE A 237 -8.82 13.48 -6.35
C ILE A 237 -9.82 13.24 -5.21
N HIS A 238 -9.88 11.99 -4.77
CA HIS A 238 -10.51 11.59 -3.52
C HIS A 238 -9.50 10.84 -2.65
N ILE A 239 -9.39 11.22 -1.39
CA ILE A 239 -8.54 10.53 -0.42
C ILE A 239 -9.32 10.29 0.87
N ASN A 240 -9.20 9.12 1.46
CA ASN A 240 -9.84 8.77 2.73
C ASN A 240 -8.85 8.75 3.91
N LEU A 241 -7.58 9.08 3.68
CA LEU A 241 -6.56 9.29 4.70
C LEU A 241 -5.72 10.53 4.35
N PRO A 242 -6.19 11.76 4.68
CA PRO A 242 -5.39 12.95 4.48
C PRO A 242 -4.20 12.94 5.46
N ALA A 243 -3.01 12.61 4.95
CA ALA A 243 -1.79 12.51 5.76
C ALA A 243 -1.15 13.87 6.07
N THR A 244 -1.85 14.98 5.81
CA THR A 244 -1.37 16.33 6.09
C THR A 244 -1.92 16.80 7.41
N VAL A 245 -1.04 17.13 8.34
CA VAL A 245 -1.39 17.80 9.61
C VAL A 245 -0.77 19.20 9.64
N PRO A 246 -1.44 20.19 10.25
CA PRO A 246 -0.86 21.51 10.47
C PRO A 246 0.46 21.42 11.22
N PRO A 247 1.45 22.29 10.94
CA PRO A 247 2.77 22.23 11.57
C PRO A 247 2.72 22.26 13.10
N GLU A 248 1.81 23.04 13.69
CA GLU A 248 1.58 23.12 15.13
C GLU A 248 1.01 21.83 15.72
N VAL A 249 0.17 21.10 14.97
CA VAL A 249 -0.33 19.77 15.36
C VAL A 249 0.79 18.76 15.29
N ALA A 250 1.61 18.78 14.23
CA ALA A 250 2.78 17.93 14.10
C ALA A 250 3.78 18.14 15.24
N ALA A 251 4.02 19.40 15.64
CA ALA A 251 4.85 19.75 16.79
C ALA A 251 4.29 19.17 18.10
N ALA A 252 2.97 19.29 18.33
CA ALA A 252 2.31 18.74 19.51
C ALA A 252 2.39 17.20 19.56
N LEU A 253 2.23 16.52 18.42
CA LEU A 253 2.41 15.07 18.32
C LEU A 253 3.86 14.65 18.63
N GLY A 254 4.84 15.50 18.31
CA GLY A 254 6.25 15.33 18.67
C GLY A 254 6.61 15.70 20.12
N GLY A 255 5.62 16.02 20.96
CA GLY A 255 5.83 16.40 22.37
C GLY A 255 5.95 17.91 22.63
N GLY A 256 5.70 18.73 21.60
CA GLY A 256 5.61 20.20 21.73
C GLY A 256 4.30 20.68 22.40
N PRO A 257 4.12 21.98 22.53
CA PRO A 257 2.92 22.56 23.16
C PRO A 257 1.67 22.28 22.33
N VAL A 258 0.54 22.08 23.01
CA VAL A 258 -0.78 22.00 22.37
C VAL A 258 -1.13 23.36 21.78
N PRO A 259 -1.59 23.44 20.53
CA PRO A 259 -2.01 24.71 19.92
C PRO A 259 -3.11 25.42 20.73
N ALA A 260 -3.01 26.73 20.81
CA ALA A 260 -4.05 27.54 21.46
C ALA A 260 -5.26 27.74 20.52
N GLY A 261 -6.45 28.01 21.11
CA GLY A 261 -7.64 28.36 20.34
C GLY A 261 -8.40 27.18 19.71
N LEU A 262 -7.99 25.94 19.98
CA LEU A 262 -8.72 24.76 19.51
C LEU A 262 -10.13 24.70 20.08
N SER A 263 -11.12 24.40 19.27
CA SER A 263 -12.46 24.02 19.70
C SER A 263 -12.40 22.71 20.52
N GLU A 264 -13.46 22.42 21.28
CA GLU A 264 -13.56 21.19 22.04
C GLU A 264 -13.40 19.94 21.15
N LYS A 265 -13.99 19.94 19.96
CA LYS A 265 -13.88 18.84 19.00
C LYS A 265 -12.43 18.68 18.49
N GLU A 266 -11.75 19.76 18.15
CA GLU A 266 -10.35 19.69 17.68
C GLU A 266 -9.41 19.25 18.79
N ARG A 267 -9.64 19.68 20.02
CA ARG A 267 -8.89 19.23 21.19
C ARG A 267 -9.05 17.75 21.41
N ALA A 268 -10.28 17.23 21.40
CA ALA A 268 -10.56 15.80 21.55
C ALA A 268 -9.89 14.96 20.45
N VAL A 269 -9.90 15.42 19.19
CA VAL A 269 -9.20 14.76 18.08
C VAL A 269 -7.68 14.75 18.32
N LEU A 270 -7.09 15.90 18.70
CA LEU A 270 -5.67 16.00 18.98
C LEU A 270 -5.24 15.05 20.13
N GLU A 271 -6.02 15.02 21.23
CA GLU A 271 -5.76 14.12 22.36
C GLU A 271 -5.83 12.65 21.95
N ALA A 272 -6.80 12.27 21.09
CA ALA A 272 -6.87 10.93 20.52
C ALA A 272 -5.65 10.59 19.65
N LEU A 273 -5.20 11.52 18.81
CA LEU A 273 -3.98 11.36 18.00
C LEU A 273 -2.72 11.23 18.87
N MET A 274 -2.58 12.06 19.90
CA MET A 274 -1.46 11.99 20.86
C MET A 274 -1.46 10.67 21.63
N THR A 275 -2.64 10.18 22.03
CA THR A 275 -2.79 8.89 22.71
C THR A 275 -2.38 7.75 21.75
N ASN A 276 -2.84 7.80 20.51
CA ASN A 276 -2.47 6.81 19.49
C ASN A 276 -0.95 6.84 19.20
N ALA A 277 -0.34 8.01 19.14
CA ALA A 277 1.12 8.14 18.93
C ALA A 277 1.93 7.53 20.09
N LYS A 278 1.40 7.63 21.34
CA LYS A 278 2.04 7.08 22.55
C LYS A 278 1.78 5.58 22.76
N SER A 279 0.72 5.04 22.19
CA SER A 279 0.31 3.65 22.41
C SER A 279 1.20 2.61 21.73
N GLY A 280 2.18 3.02 20.91
CA GLY A 280 2.98 2.11 20.10
C GLY A 280 2.29 1.63 18.81
N ASN A 281 1.06 2.05 18.54
CA ASN A 281 0.30 1.65 17.35
C ASN A 281 0.98 1.99 16.01
N SER A 282 1.91 2.95 16.00
CA SER A 282 2.72 3.32 14.83
C SER A 282 4.12 2.68 14.81
N ALA A 283 4.44 1.80 15.76
CA ALA A 283 5.76 1.17 15.84
C ALA A 283 6.11 0.35 14.59
N TYR A 284 5.14 -0.32 14.00
CA TYR A 284 5.31 -1.04 12.73
C TYR A 284 5.79 -0.10 11.61
N PHE A 285 5.20 1.08 11.49
CA PHE A 285 5.56 2.08 10.50
C PHE A 285 7.00 2.56 10.70
N THR A 286 7.38 2.87 11.95
CA THR A 286 8.76 3.24 12.31
C THR A 286 9.75 2.14 11.94
N MET A 287 9.43 0.87 12.22
CA MET A 287 10.28 -0.27 11.85
C MET A 287 10.41 -0.39 10.33
N MET A 288 9.30 -0.28 9.58
CA MET A 288 9.30 -0.38 8.12
C MET A 288 10.09 0.75 7.44
N THR A 289 10.04 1.97 7.99
CA THR A 289 10.77 3.11 7.44
C THR A 289 12.25 3.13 7.83
N ALA A 290 12.61 2.55 9.00
CA ALA A 290 13.99 2.59 9.52
C ALA A 290 14.80 1.32 9.23
N ARG A 291 14.19 0.13 9.35
CA ARG A 291 14.87 -1.18 9.28
C ARG A 291 14.00 -2.26 8.59
N PRO A 292 13.47 -2.04 7.37
CA PRO A 292 12.55 -2.97 6.71
C PRO A 292 13.17 -4.36 6.50
N GLN A 293 14.45 -4.44 6.18
CA GLN A 293 15.16 -5.70 5.95
C GLN A 293 15.13 -6.63 7.19
N THR A 294 15.13 -6.06 8.40
CA THR A 294 15.06 -6.84 9.65
C THR A 294 13.76 -7.64 9.74
N VAL A 295 12.64 -7.03 9.38
CA VAL A 295 11.33 -7.69 9.30
C VAL A 295 11.29 -8.69 8.14
N GLY A 296 11.90 -8.31 7.01
CA GLY A 296 11.91 -9.11 5.79
C GLY A 296 12.43 -10.55 6.01
N TYR A 297 13.48 -10.75 6.82
CA TYR A 297 13.99 -12.08 7.12
C TYR A 297 12.95 -13.01 7.74
N GLY A 298 12.22 -12.54 8.75
CA GLY A 298 11.19 -13.34 9.41
C GLY A 298 9.94 -13.50 8.54
N ALA A 299 9.51 -12.44 7.86
CA ALA A 299 8.31 -12.46 7.02
C ALA A 299 8.47 -13.33 5.77
N THR A 300 9.70 -13.42 5.20
CA THR A 300 9.96 -14.27 4.02
C THR A 300 10.10 -15.76 4.40
N ASP A 301 10.57 -16.06 5.61
CA ASP A 301 10.80 -17.45 6.03
C ASP A 301 9.56 -18.12 6.64
N SER A 302 8.71 -17.36 7.33
CA SER A 302 7.58 -17.87 8.09
C SER A 302 6.25 -17.27 7.64
N PRO A 303 5.30 -18.07 7.10
CA PRO A 303 3.95 -17.58 6.81
C PRO A 303 3.27 -17.01 8.06
N ALA A 304 3.39 -17.68 9.21
CA ALA A 304 2.88 -17.18 10.47
C ALA A 304 3.56 -15.88 10.91
N GLY A 305 4.86 -15.74 10.68
CA GLY A 305 5.60 -14.51 10.93
C GLY A 305 5.11 -13.35 10.06
N LEU A 306 4.89 -13.58 8.76
CA LEU A 306 4.30 -12.61 7.84
C LEU A 306 2.87 -12.23 8.29
N ALA A 307 2.03 -13.21 8.58
CA ALA A 307 0.66 -12.97 9.03
C ALA A 307 0.63 -12.14 10.32
N ALA A 308 1.44 -12.49 11.32
CA ALA A 308 1.55 -11.71 12.57
C ALA A 308 2.01 -10.28 12.31
N TRP A 309 2.95 -10.08 11.37
CA TRP A 309 3.41 -8.75 10.97
C TRP A 309 2.33 -7.91 10.28
N ILE A 310 1.54 -8.51 9.40
CA ILE A 310 0.41 -7.82 8.76
C ILE A 310 -0.65 -7.45 9.80
N LEU A 311 -0.96 -8.36 10.71
CA LEU A 311 -1.99 -8.20 11.75
C LEU A 311 -1.57 -7.24 12.89
N VAL A 312 -0.32 -6.76 12.92
CA VAL A 312 0.11 -5.73 13.89
C VAL A 312 -0.54 -4.37 13.61
N HIS A 313 -1.03 -4.15 12.39
CA HIS A 313 -1.68 -2.89 12.04
C HIS A 313 -2.92 -2.65 12.92
N PRO A 314 -3.06 -1.46 13.55
CA PRO A 314 -4.10 -1.20 14.55
C PRO A 314 -5.53 -1.36 14.00
N GLY A 315 -5.75 -1.22 12.70
CA GLY A 315 -7.03 -1.51 12.07
C GLY A 315 -7.52 -2.93 12.32
N PHE A 316 -6.61 -3.91 12.36
CA PHE A 316 -6.95 -5.32 12.64
C PHE A 316 -7.34 -5.57 14.10
N ALA A 317 -6.91 -4.73 15.04
CA ALA A 317 -7.30 -4.85 16.44
C ALA A 317 -8.82 -4.67 16.67
N GLN A 318 -9.50 -4.02 15.73
CA GLN A 318 -10.93 -3.79 15.77
C GLN A 318 -11.74 -4.89 15.05
N TRP A 319 -11.09 -5.80 14.35
CA TRP A 319 -11.75 -6.87 13.60
C TRP A 319 -12.01 -8.09 14.50
N THR A 320 -13.16 -8.70 14.28
CA THR A 320 -13.58 -9.90 14.99
C THR A 320 -13.32 -11.19 14.21
N TYR A 321 -12.61 -11.09 13.08
CA TYR A 321 -12.26 -12.19 12.17
C TYR A 321 -13.46 -13.09 11.80
N GLY A 322 -14.56 -12.46 11.40
CA GLY A 322 -15.77 -13.15 10.99
C GLY A 322 -16.77 -13.44 12.09
N ASN A 323 -16.47 -13.21 13.38
CA ASN A 323 -17.42 -13.39 14.49
C ASN A 323 -18.55 -12.35 14.47
N ASP A 324 -18.36 -11.21 13.80
CA ASP A 324 -19.39 -10.20 13.55
C ASP A 324 -19.31 -9.76 12.07
N ALA A 325 -19.98 -10.52 11.21
CA ALA A 325 -19.92 -10.32 9.75
C ALA A 325 -20.39 -8.92 9.28
N GLY A 326 -21.09 -8.16 10.12
CA GLY A 326 -21.50 -6.78 9.82
C GLY A 326 -20.41 -5.74 10.09
N LYS A 327 -19.35 -6.09 10.81
CA LYS A 327 -18.36 -5.14 11.31
C LYS A 327 -16.92 -5.47 10.98
N SER A 328 -16.63 -6.66 10.49
CA SER A 328 -15.28 -7.06 10.12
C SER A 328 -15.25 -7.83 8.81
N PRO A 329 -14.12 -7.85 8.08
CA PRO A 329 -13.95 -8.75 6.95
C PRO A 329 -14.05 -10.21 7.41
N ALA A 330 -14.50 -11.10 6.51
CA ALA A 330 -14.46 -12.53 6.75
C ALA A 330 -12.99 -13.00 6.92
N THR A 331 -12.80 -14.10 7.62
CA THR A 331 -11.46 -14.70 7.78
C THR A 331 -10.81 -14.97 6.42
N ASP A 332 -11.58 -15.45 5.44
CA ASP A 332 -11.07 -15.66 4.07
C ASP A 332 -10.62 -14.36 3.42
N ASP A 333 -11.32 -13.24 3.56
CA ASP A 333 -10.91 -11.94 3.00
C ASP A 333 -9.53 -11.50 3.57
N VAL A 334 -9.30 -11.75 4.85
CA VAL A 334 -8.02 -11.45 5.51
C VAL A 334 -6.93 -12.39 5.01
N LEU A 335 -7.21 -13.68 4.94
CA LEU A 335 -6.25 -14.70 4.48
C LEU A 335 -5.95 -14.59 2.99
N ASP A 336 -6.90 -14.16 2.15
CA ASP A 336 -6.64 -13.88 0.74
C ASP A 336 -5.56 -12.81 0.58
N ASN A 337 -5.67 -11.73 1.35
CA ASN A 337 -4.67 -10.67 1.34
C ASN A 337 -3.32 -11.15 1.90
N ILE A 338 -3.30 -11.84 3.03
CA ILE A 338 -2.06 -12.39 3.63
C ILE A 338 -1.40 -13.39 2.67
N THR A 339 -2.19 -14.26 2.02
CA THR A 339 -1.68 -15.26 1.07
C THR A 339 -1.13 -14.61 -0.20
N LEU A 340 -1.71 -13.49 -0.66
CA LEU A 340 -1.16 -12.71 -1.77
C LEU A 340 0.21 -12.12 -1.43
N TYR A 341 0.43 -11.73 -0.19
CA TYR A 341 1.74 -11.24 0.27
C TYR A 341 2.79 -12.35 0.35
N TRP A 342 2.36 -13.56 0.72
CA TRP A 342 3.22 -14.74 0.79
C TRP A 342 3.67 -15.22 -0.58
#